data_3a3eecd5535abad161af22e7d4ace65d
#
_entry.id   3a3eecd5535abad161af22e7d4ace65d
#
_cell.length_a   1.000
_cell.length_b   1.000
_cell.length_c   1.000
_cell.angle_alpha   90.00
_cell.angle_beta   90.00
_cell.angle_gamma   90.00
#
_symmetry.space_group_name_H-M   'P 1'
#
loop_
_entity.id
_entity.type
_entity.pdbx_description
1 polymer ?
#
loop_
_entity_poly.entity_id
_entity_poly.type
_entity_poly.pdbx_seq_one_letter_code
_entity_poly.pdbx_strand_id
1 'polypeptide(L)'
;MRNLKKFLALALAMVMAFSLMVTANAAHAGTQYNDEDTVTPAFSEAVEVLTGMGVFQGDSGSFRPASNITRAEVAAIIYRLATGDTGTDKMDLYTTRHPFTDVRSDAWYAGYVGYLYNAKIIKGTTATTFNPAGNVTGYEVLAMILRAVGYDKNDEFTGATWTVEVASTATTLGILRDIDSTHYGDTLHLASR
;
A
#
# COMPACT_ATOMS: atom_id res chain seq x y z
N MET A 1 -0.29 18.68 7.72
CA MET A 1 0.82 17.70 7.82
C MET A 1 1.06 17.17 9.25
N ARG A 2 0.97 17.98 10.30
CA ARG A 2 1.16 17.52 11.70
C ARG A 2 0.04 16.57 12.20
N ASN A 3 -1.14 16.64 11.62
CA ASN A 3 -2.28 15.79 11.99
C ASN A 3 -2.24 14.42 11.29
N LEU A 4 -1.67 14.33 10.08
CA LEU A 4 -1.52 13.05 9.35
C LEU A 4 -0.58 12.09 10.09
N LYS A 5 0.53 12.60 10.66
CA LYS A 5 1.44 11.79 11.50
C LYS A 5 0.78 11.27 12.77
N LYS A 6 -0.12 12.08 13.37
CA LYS A 6 -0.89 11.66 14.56
C LYS A 6 -1.95 10.62 14.20
N PHE A 7 -2.60 10.75 13.03
CA PHE A 7 -3.57 9.77 12.54
C PHE A 7 -2.90 8.44 12.16
N LEU A 8 -1.75 8.50 11.51
CA LEU A 8 -1.02 7.28 11.14
C LEU A 8 -0.41 6.58 12.36
N ALA A 9 0.14 7.34 13.32
CA ALA A 9 0.59 6.80 14.61
C ALA A 9 -0.59 6.21 15.41
N LEU A 10 -1.77 6.83 15.32
CA LEU A 10 -2.98 6.34 15.97
C LEU A 10 -3.52 5.07 15.27
N ALA A 11 -3.48 5.02 13.94
CA ALA A 11 -3.86 3.83 13.17
C ALA A 11 -2.90 2.66 13.44
N LEU A 12 -1.59 2.93 13.47
CA LEU A 12 -0.58 1.92 13.81
C LEU A 12 -0.68 1.49 15.28
N ALA A 13 -0.95 2.44 16.20
CA ALA A 13 -1.18 2.14 17.61
C ALA A 13 -2.50 1.41 17.86
N MET A 14 -3.56 1.68 17.08
CA MET A 14 -4.80 0.92 17.13
C MET A 14 -4.63 -0.50 16.60
N VAL A 15 -3.88 -0.71 15.53
CA VAL A 15 -3.55 -2.07 15.04
C VAL A 15 -2.77 -2.84 16.10
N MET A 16 -1.82 -2.19 16.80
CA MET A 16 -1.09 -2.83 17.90
C MET A 16 -1.92 -2.99 19.18
N ALA A 17 -2.87 -2.12 19.47
CA ALA A 17 -3.73 -2.23 20.66
C ALA A 17 -4.86 -3.26 20.46
N PHE A 18 -5.33 -3.47 19.23
CA PHE A 18 -6.30 -4.53 18.92
C PHE A 18 -5.69 -5.93 19.04
N SER A 19 -4.41 -6.11 18.72
CA SER A 19 -3.72 -7.39 18.91
C SER A 19 -3.57 -7.80 20.39
N LEU A 20 -3.74 -6.87 21.32
CA LEU A 20 -3.68 -7.14 22.76
C LEU A 20 -5.06 -7.40 23.42
N MET A 21 -6.16 -7.23 22.69
CA MET A 21 -7.53 -7.40 23.24
C MET A 21 -8.27 -8.63 22.72
N VAL A 22 -7.71 -9.40 21.80
CA VAL A 22 -8.33 -10.65 21.34
C VAL A 22 -7.77 -11.83 22.13
N THR A 23 -8.16 -11.91 23.39
CA THR A 23 -8.11 -13.19 24.13
C THR A 23 -9.31 -14.02 23.72
N ALA A 24 -9.04 -15.12 23.02
CA ALA A 24 -9.80 -16.37 22.98
C ALA A 24 -11.32 -16.28 22.69
N ASN A 25 -11.71 -16.83 21.57
CA ASN A 25 -13.08 -17.15 21.15
C ASN A 25 -13.83 -16.13 20.27
N ALA A 26 -13.16 -15.35 19.45
CA ALA A 26 -13.82 -14.93 18.22
C ALA A 26 -13.70 -16.11 17.22
N ALA A 27 -14.80 -16.78 16.94
CA ALA A 27 -14.94 -17.49 15.67
C ALA A 27 -14.47 -16.48 14.61
N HIS A 28 -13.49 -16.88 13.77
CA HIS A 28 -13.06 -16.08 12.63
C HIS A 28 -14.34 -15.66 11.90
N ALA A 29 -14.72 -14.38 12.02
CA ALA A 29 -15.63 -13.80 11.06
C ALA A 29 -14.80 -13.74 9.78
N GLY A 30 -14.93 -14.75 8.93
CA GLY A 30 -14.10 -14.94 7.75
C GLY A 30 -14.02 -13.67 6.95
N THR A 31 -12.93 -13.45 6.26
CA THR A 31 -12.83 -12.41 5.24
C THR A 31 -13.97 -12.63 4.24
N GLN A 32 -14.50 -11.57 3.66
CA GLN A 32 -15.59 -11.68 2.69
C GLN A 32 -15.12 -12.22 1.33
N TYR A 33 -13.95 -12.85 1.28
CA TYR A 33 -13.35 -13.33 0.04
C TYR A 33 -13.61 -14.82 -0.18
N ASN A 34 -13.93 -15.16 -1.42
CA ASN A 34 -14.23 -16.54 -1.82
C ASN A 34 -13.00 -17.47 -1.77
N ASP A 35 -11.80 -16.90 -1.67
CA ASP A 35 -10.50 -17.56 -1.69
C ASP A 35 -9.69 -17.30 -0.40
N GLU A 36 -10.36 -17.02 0.71
CA GLU A 36 -9.72 -16.72 2.00
C GLU A 36 -8.86 -17.87 2.53
N ASP A 37 -9.22 -19.11 2.21
CA ASP A 37 -8.47 -20.32 2.56
C ASP A 37 -7.11 -20.41 1.88
N THR A 38 -6.90 -19.63 0.81
CA THR A 38 -5.60 -19.52 0.12
C THR A 38 -4.67 -18.48 0.74
N VAL A 39 -5.17 -17.66 1.66
CA VAL A 39 -4.34 -16.69 2.40
C VAL A 39 -3.48 -17.44 3.42
N THR A 40 -2.17 -17.20 3.38
CA THR A 40 -1.26 -17.80 4.35
C THR A 40 -1.68 -17.41 5.78
N PRO A 41 -1.78 -18.36 6.73
CA PRO A 41 -2.26 -18.09 8.09
C PRO A 41 -1.53 -16.93 8.81
N ALA A 42 -0.25 -16.74 8.52
CA ALA A 42 0.54 -15.63 9.08
C ALA A 42 0.02 -14.24 8.67
N PHE A 43 -0.71 -14.13 7.56
CA PHE A 43 -1.23 -12.86 7.04
C PHE A 43 -2.76 -12.74 7.14
N SER A 44 -3.47 -13.78 7.55
CA SER A 44 -4.94 -13.79 7.58
C SER A 44 -5.51 -12.66 8.45
N GLU A 45 -4.97 -12.44 9.64
CA GLU A 45 -5.38 -11.34 10.53
C GLU A 45 -5.18 -9.97 9.88
N ALA A 46 -4.03 -9.74 9.22
CA ALA A 46 -3.75 -8.48 8.54
C ALA A 46 -4.71 -8.24 7.37
N VAL A 47 -5.01 -9.29 6.59
CA VAL A 47 -5.98 -9.22 5.50
C VAL A 47 -7.38 -8.91 6.02
N GLU A 48 -7.82 -9.59 7.08
CA GLU A 48 -9.11 -9.38 7.72
C GLU A 48 -9.26 -7.93 8.24
N VAL A 49 -8.28 -7.44 8.98
CA VAL A 49 -8.28 -6.08 9.54
C VAL A 49 -8.32 -5.04 8.42
N LEU A 50 -7.45 -5.14 7.41
CA LEU A 50 -7.38 -4.17 6.32
C LEU A 50 -8.62 -4.23 5.41
N THR A 51 -9.26 -5.40 5.30
CA THR A 51 -10.55 -5.55 4.62
C THR A 51 -11.67 -4.90 5.43
N GLY A 52 -11.72 -5.16 6.73
CA GLY A 52 -12.68 -4.52 7.64
C GLY A 52 -12.57 -2.99 7.68
N MET A 53 -11.36 -2.45 7.48
CA MET A 53 -11.11 -1.02 7.34
C MET A 53 -11.45 -0.49 5.93
N GLY A 54 -11.83 -1.33 4.97
CA GLY A 54 -12.08 -0.97 3.58
C GLY A 54 -10.83 -0.62 2.78
N VAL A 55 -9.62 -0.87 3.32
CA VAL A 55 -8.35 -0.66 2.62
C VAL A 55 -8.18 -1.69 1.51
N PHE A 56 -8.38 -2.97 1.84
CA PHE A 56 -8.49 -4.05 0.86
C PHE A 56 -9.95 -4.22 0.44
N GLN A 57 -10.19 -4.24 -0.87
CA GLN A 57 -11.54 -4.38 -1.43
C GLN A 57 -11.66 -5.64 -2.30
N GLY A 58 -10.55 -6.31 -2.59
CA GLY A 58 -10.53 -7.45 -3.50
C GLY A 58 -10.94 -7.09 -4.94
N ASP A 59 -11.14 -8.13 -5.71
CA ASP A 59 -11.69 -8.03 -7.06
C ASP A 59 -12.67 -9.17 -7.27
N SER A 60 -13.92 -8.82 -7.61
CA SER A 60 -15.00 -9.79 -7.86
C SER A 60 -15.20 -10.80 -6.71
N GLY A 61 -15.01 -10.36 -5.46
CA GLY A 61 -15.16 -11.18 -4.27
C GLY A 61 -13.95 -12.09 -3.96
N SER A 62 -12.80 -11.87 -4.61
CA SER A 62 -11.57 -12.63 -4.37
C SER A 62 -10.42 -11.71 -3.98
N PHE A 63 -9.54 -12.21 -3.11
CA PHE A 63 -8.31 -11.51 -2.69
C PHE A 63 -7.13 -11.82 -3.60
N ARG A 64 -7.00 -13.07 -4.06
CA ARG A 64 -5.96 -13.59 -4.95
C ARG A 64 -4.54 -13.40 -4.40
N PRO A 65 -4.20 -13.96 -3.25
CA PRO A 65 -2.92 -13.70 -2.57
C PRO A 65 -1.68 -14.06 -3.39
N ALA A 66 -1.79 -15.06 -4.27
CA ALA A 66 -0.69 -15.49 -5.14
C ALA A 66 -0.54 -14.66 -6.43
N SER A 67 -1.44 -13.72 -6.69
CA SER A 67 -1.38 -12.88 -7.90
C SER A 67 -0.49 -11.66 -7.66
N ASN A 68 0.28 -11.29 -8.67
CA ASN A 68 1.02 -10.04 -8.65
C ASN A 68 0.04 -8.85 -8.54
N ILE A 69 0.47 -7.80 -7.85
CA ILE A 69 -0.29 -6.58 -7.70
C ILE A 69 0.23 -5.49 -8.66
N THR A 70 -0.68 -4.75 -9.26
CA THR A 70 -0.34 -3.65 -10.16
C THR A 70 -0.06 -2.34 -9.40
N ARG A 71 0.66 -1.42 -10.05
CA ARG A 71 0.94 -0.09 -9.47
C ARG A 71 -0.34 0.71 -9.20
N ALA A 72 -1.35 0.56 -10.05
CA ALA A 72 -2.66 1.21 -9.85
C ALA A 72 -3.37 0.68 -8.60
N GLU A 73 -3.35 -0.63 -8.38
CA GLU A 73 -3.96 -1.25 -7.19
C GLU A 73 -3.23 -0.84 -5.91
N VAL A 74 -1.90 -0.84 -5.91
CA VAL A 74 -1.11 -0.35 -4.77
C VAL A 74 -1.40 1.12 -4.50
N ALA A 75 -1.52 1.97 -5.52
CA ALA A 75 -1.89 3.37 -5.31
C ALA A 75 -3.25 3.51 -4.61
N ALA A 76 -4.26 2.74 -5.00
CA ALA A 76 -5.56 2.76 -4.33
C ALA A 76 -5.47 2.30 -2.86
N ILE A 77 -4.71 1.23 -2.58
CA ILE A 77 -4.48 0.72 -1.22
C ILE A 77 -3.79 1.79 -0.36
N ILE A 78 -2.71 2.38 -0.86
CA ILE A 78 -1.95 3.40 -0.11
C ILE A 78 -2.79 4.65 0.13
N TYR A 79 -3.61 5.07 -0.85
CA TYR A 79 -4.52 6.18 -0.66
C TYR A 79 -5.49 5.93 0.49
N ARG A 80 -6.18 4.78 0.48
CA ARG A 80 -7.13 4.40 1.53
C ARG A 80 -6.45 4.31 2.90
N LEU A 81 -5.27 3.70 2.95
CA LEU A 81 -4.47 3.59 4.17
C LEU A 81 -4.05 4.96 4.70
N ALA A 82 -3.61 5.87 3.84
CA ALA A 82 -3.08 7.18 4.23
C ALA A 82 -4.18 8.18 4.61
N THR A 83 -5.37 8.05 4.05
CA THR A 83 -6.47 9.02 4.24
C THR A 83 -7.61 8.51 5.11
N GLY A 84 -7.77 7.19 5.23
CA GLY A 84 -8.96 6.55 5.81
C GLY A 84 -10.21 6.70 4.94
N ASP A 85 -10.07 7.25 3.73
CA ASP A 85 -11.17 7.46 2.79
C ASP A 85 -11.24 6.27 1.82
N THR A 86 -12.30 5.49 1.91
CA THR A 86 -12.54 4.31 1.07
C THR A 86 -13.49 4.59 -0.09
N GLY A 87 -14.05 5.80 -0.16
CA GLY A 87 -14.91 6.26 -1.23
C GLY A 87 -14.14 6.83 -2.43
N THR A 88 -14.88 7.13 -3.50
CA THR A 88 -14.35 7.70 -4.75
C THR A 88 -14.72 9.15 -4.95
N ASP A 89 -15.62 9.70 -4.16
CA ASP A 89 -16.29 11.00 -4.40
C ASP A 89 -15.34 12.21 -4.47
N LYS A 90 -14.19 12.13 -3.79
CA LYS A 90 -13.20 13.22 -3.80
C LYS A 90 -12.12 13.05 -4.85
N MET A 91 -12.13 11.94 -5.55
CA MET A 91 -11.08 11.58 -6.50
C MET A 91 -11.14 12.38 -7.79
N ASP A 92 -12.33 12.85 -8.20
CA ASP A 92 -12.53 13.59 -9.45
C ASP A 92 -11.66 14.85 -9.55
N LEU A 93 -11.37 15.48 -8.42
CA LEU A 93 -10.53 16.68 -8.35
C LEU A 93 -9.06 16.42 -8.71
N TYR A 94 -8.62 15.17 -8.69
CA TYR A 94 -7.22 14.77 -8.86
C TYR A 94 -6.94 14.03 -10.15
N THR A 95 -7.97 13.65 -10.93
CA THR A 95 -7.83 12.79 -12.12
C THR A 95 -6.89 13.33 -13.21
N THR A 96 -6.63 14.65 -13.20
CA THR A 96 -5.72 15.32 -14.14
C THR A 96 -4.52 16.00 -13.45
N ARG A 97 -4.37 15.84 -12.13
CA ARG A 97 -3.32 16.51 -11.34
C ARG A 97 -2.04 15.70 -11.24
N HIS A 98 -1.52 15.25 -12.35
CA HIS A 98 -0.26 14.51 -12.47
C HIS A 98 0.34 14.70 -13.87
N PRO A 99 1.66 14.47 -14.06
CA PRO A 99 2.31 14.63 -15.36
C PRO A 99 2.23 13.37 -16.25
N PHE A 100 1.61 12.28 -15.79
CA PHE A 100 1.67 10.97 -16.44
C PHE A 100 0.75 10.88 -17.66
N THR A 101 1.33 10.61 -18.81
CA THR A 101 0.62 10.52 -20.10
C THR A 101 -0.11 9.19 -20.26
N ASP A 102 0.28 8.18 -19.50
CA ASP A 102 -0.31 6.83 -19.49
C ASP A 102 -1.41 6.65 -18.43
N VAL A 103 -1.79 7.72 -17.73
CA VAL A 103 -2.90 7.74 -16.78
C VAL A 103 -4.02 8.59 -17.36
N ARG A 104 -5.02 7.91 -17.93
CA ARG A 104 -6.21 8.57 -18.50
C ARG A 104 -7.09 9.11 -17.36
N SER A 105 -7.66 10.28 -17.55
CA SER A 105 -8.51 10.93 -16.54
C SER A 105 -9.80 10.17 -16.22
N ASP A 106 -10.28 9.33 -17.13
CA ASP A 106 -11.44 8.45 -16.95
C ASP A 106 -11.10 7.07 -16.36
N ALA A 107 -9.84 6.78 -16.09
CA ALA A 107 -9.44 5.52 -15.48
C ALA A 107 -9.79 5.51 -13.98
N TRP A 108 -10.26 4.35 -13.47
CA TRP A 108 -10.67 4.17 -12.07
C TRP A 108 -9.60 4.56 -11.05
N TYR A 109 -8.34 4.48 -11.44
CA TYR A 109 -7.18 4.78 -10.58
C TYR A 109 -6.68 6.22 -10.69
N ALA A 110 -7.19 7.01 -11.66
CA ALA A 110 -6.61 8.34 -11.98
C ALA A 110 -6.59 9.29 -10.78
N GLY A 111 -7.68 9.33 -10.03
CA GLY A 111 -7.79 10.18 -8.84
C GLY A 111 -6.84 9.77 -7.73
N TYR A 112 -6.65 8.47 -7.48
CA TYR A 112 -5.67 7.96 -6.51
C TYR A 112 -4.25 8.35 -6.90
N VAL A 113 -3.90 8.14 -8.16
CA VAL A 113 -2.57 8.51 -8.69
C VAL A 113 -2.34 10.02 -8.56
N GLY A 114 -3.30 10.83 -8.98
CA GLY A 114 -3.17 12.28 -8.90
C GLY A 114 -3.04 12.80 -7.46
N TYR A 115 -3.85 12.28 -6.53
CA TYR A 115 -3.74 12.64 -5.11
C TYR A 115 -2.36 12.30 -4.53
N LEU A 116 -1.95 11.05 -4.70
CA LEU A 116 -0.69 10.56 -4.13
C LEU A 116 0.54 11.22 -4.75
N TYR A 117 0.48 11.55 -6.04
CA TYR A 117 1.53 12.33 -6.71
C TYR A 117 1.65 13.74 -6.10
N ASN A 118 0.53 14.46 -5.92
CA ASN A 118 0.54 15.79 -5.30
C ASN A 118 0.97 15.73 -3.83
N ALA A 119 0.67 14.65 -3.13
CA ALA A 119 1.13 14.39 -1.76
C ALA A 119 2.61 13.96 -1.69
N LYS A 120 3.29 13.78 -2.82
CA LYS A 120 4.66 13.28 -2.95
C LYS A 120 4.86 11.86 -2.38
N ILE A 121 3.81 11.07 -2.35
CA ILE A 121 3.82 9.69 -1.86
C ILE A 121 4.27 8.73 -2.99
N ILE A 122 3.82 8.99 -4.21
CA ILE A 122 4.25 8.22 -5.37
C ILE A 122 5.07 9.07 -6.35
N LYS A 123 5.93 8.38 -7.07
CA LYS A 123 6.68 8.89 -8.23
C LYS A 123 6.30 8.05 -9.45
N GLY A 124 6.52 8.56 -10.64
CA GLY A 124 6.41 7.77 -11.88
C GLY A 124 7.56 6.78 -12.03
N THR A 125 7.42 5.88 -12.99
CA THR A 125 8.54 5.06 -13.51
C THR A 125 9.51 5.92 -14.31
N THR A 126 8.99 7.00 -14.90
CA THR A 126 9.73 8.11 -15.49
C THR A 126 9.10 9.44 -15.09
N ALA A 127 9.62 10.56 -15.58
CA ALA A 127 9.03 11.87 -15.34
C ALA A 127 7.59 12.01 -15.87
N THR A 128 7.21 11.24 -16.87
CA THR A 128 5.92 11.36 -17.57
C THR A 128 5.13 10.05 -17.68
N THR A 129 5.58 8.96 -17.06
CA THR A 129 4.89 7.67 -17.06
C THR A 129 4.76 7.13 -15.64
N PHE A 130 3.62 6.54 -15.33
CA PHE A 130 3.33 5.87 -14.07
C PHE A 130 3.37 4.34 -14.18
N ASN A 131 3.06 3.80 -15.35
CA ASN A 131 2.90 2.38 -15.65
C ASN A 131 1.80 1.70 -14.79
N PRO A 132 0.54 2.14 -14.86
CA PRO A 132 -0.53 1.71 -13.94
C PRO A 132 -0.82 0.21 -13.97
N ALA A 133 -0.71 -0.42 -15.14
CA ALA A 133 -0.92 -1.87 -15.33
C ALA A 133 0.33 -2.72 -15.06
N GLY A 134 1.48 -2.09 -14.86
CA GLY A 134 2.72 -2.80 -14.53
C GLY A 134 2.68 -3.36 -13.11
N ASN A 135 3.22 -4.55 -12.93
CA ASN A 135 3.44 -5.11 -11.61
C ASN A 135 4.49 -4.29 -10.85
N VAL A 136 4.37 -4.25 -9.53
CA VAL A 136 5.35 -3.58 -8.66
C VAL A 136 6.22 -4.61 -7.95
N THR A 137 7.44 -4.20 -7.62
CA THR A 137 8.33 -4.96 -6.74
C THR A 137 8.04 -4.66 -5.27
N GLY A 138 8.47 -5.55 -4.37
CA GLY A 138 8.37 -5.32 -2.92
C GLY A 138 9.03 -4.02 -2.47
N TYR A 139 10.20 -3.68 -3.04
CA TYR A 139 10.88 -2.42 -2.75
C TYR A 139 10.11 -1.18 -3.22
N GLU A 140 9.43 -1.24 -4.36
CA GLU A 140 8.60 -0.13 -4.83
C GLU A 140 7.41 0.10 -3.89
N VAL A 141 6.76 -0.96 -3.43
CA VAL A 141 5.68 -0.88 -2.43
C VAL A 141 6.19 -0.29 -1.13
N LEU A 142 7.32 -0.78 -0.60
CA LEU A 142 7.95 -0.26 0.61
C LEU A 142 8.29 1.23 0.48
N ALA A 143 8.85 1.66 -0.66
CA ALA A 143 9.15 3.07 -0.89
C ALA A 143 7.89 3.95 -0.84
N MET A 144 6.78 3.49 -1.43
CA MET A 144 5.51 4.21 -1.39
C MET A 144 4.95 4.28 0.04
N ILE A 145 5.00 3.17 0.80
CA ILE A 145 4.57 3.13 2.20
C ILE A 145 5.43 4.10 3.05
N LEU A 146 6.74 4.05 2.91
CA LEU A 146 7.66 4.91 3.67
C LEU A 146 7.42 6.39 3.36
N ARG A 147 7.17 6.76 2.10
CA ARG A 147 6.78 8.14 1.74
C ARG A 147 5.44 8.54 2.36
N ALA A 148 4.47 7.63 2.40
CA ALA A 148 3.18 7.90 3.02
C ALA A 148 3.32 8.21 4.52
N VAL A 149 4.27 7.59 5.22
CA VAL A 149 4.57 7.87 6.63
C VAL A 149 5.57 9.02 6.83
N GLY A 150 6.01 9.65 5.75
CA GLY A 150 6.78 10.91 5.77
C GLY A 150 8.29 10.76 5.71
N TYR A 151 8.80 9.64 5.21
CA TYR A 151 10.19 9.46 4.81
C TYR A 151 10.43 9.94 3.37
N ASP A 152 11.66 9.91 2.89
CA ASP A 152 12.06 10.36 1.53
C ASP A 152 11.77 11.85 1.28
N LYS A 153 11.94 12.68 2.29
CA LYS A 153 11.62 14.11 2.17
C LYS A 153 12.61 14.89 1.29
N ASN A 154 13.83 14.40 1.24
CA ASN A 154 14.93 14.98 0.48
C ASN A 154 15.33 14.09 -0.71
N ASP A 155 14.39 13.27 -1.20
CA ASP A 155 14.62 12.33 -2.30
C ASP A 155 15.72 11.28 -1.99
N GLU A 156 15.75 10.78 -0.75
CA GLU A 156 16.72 9.76 -0.31
C GLU A 156 16.56 8.45 -1.07
N PHE A 157 15.31 8.10 -1.47
CA PHE A 157 15.01 6.86 -2.21
C PHE A 157 15.16 7.07 -3.71
N THR A 158 16.37 7.46 -4.15
CA THR A 158 16.70 7.69 -5.56
C THR A 158 18.11 7.22 -5.89
N GLY A 159 18.46 7.20 -7.19
CA GLY A 159 19.78 6.76 -7.64
C GLY A 159 19.98 5.25 -7.61
N ALA A 160 21.20 4.79 -7.72
CA ALA A 160 21.52 3.36 -7.86
C ALA A 160 21.33 2.56 -6.56
N THR A 161 21.32 3.22 -5.40
CA THR A 161 21.25 2.59 -4.07
C THR A 161 19.88 2.74 -3.41
N TRP A 162 18.86 3.21 -4.12
CA TRP A 162 17.55 3.51 -3.55
C TRP A 162 16.90 2.32 -2.80
N THR A 163 17.10 1.10 -3.29
CA THR A 163 16.58 -0.11 -2.64
C THR A 163 17.25 -0.39 -1.30
N VAL A 164 18.55 -0.08 -1.18
CA VAL A 164 19.30 -0.22 0.07
C VAL A 164 18.77 0.78 1.11
N GLU A 165 18.52 2.02 0.70
CA GLU A 165 17.96 3.06 1.59
C GLU A 165 16.55 2.71 2.05
N VAL A 166 15.72 2.20 1.14
CA VAL A 166 14.38 1.71 1.47
C VAL A 166 14.44 0.55 2.45
N ALA A 167 15.24 -0.48 2.18
CA ALA A 167 15.38 -1.65 3.05
C ALA A 167 15.93 -1.27 4.43
N SER A 168 16.96 -0.43 4.49
CA SER A 168 17.56 0.07 5.74
C SER A 168 16.53 0.83 6.59
N THR A 169 15.79 1.73 5.96
CA THR A 169 14.74 2.51 6.64
C THR A 169 13.63 1.60 7.16
N ALA A 170 13.13 0.68 6.34
CA ALA A 170 12.07 -0.26 6.72
C ALA A 170 12.52 -1.19 7.85
N THR A 171 13.76 -1.66 7.82
CA THR A 171 14.37 -2.49 8.89
C THR A 171 14.46 -1.71 10.20
N THR A 172 14.96 -0.47 10.15
CA THR A 172 15.09 0.40 11.32
C THR A 172 13.73 0.66 11.98
N LEU A 173 12.68 0.75 11.19
CA LEU A 173 11.31 0.93 11.67
C LEU A 173 10.65 -0.37 12.14
N GLY A 174 11.29 -1.51 11.95
CA GLY A 174 10.75 -2.82 12.29
C GLY A 174 9.64 -3.31 11.37
N ILE A 175 9.42 -2.66 10.23
CA ILE A 175 8.37 -3.03 9.25
C ILE A 175 8.63 -4.43 8.67
N LEU A 176 9.90 -4.81 8.55
CA LEU A 176 10.31 -6.09 7.94
C LEU A 176 10.59 -7.20 8.96
N ARG A 177 10.24 -7.01 10.24
CA ARG A 177 10.61 -7.93 11.32
C ARG A 177 10.17 -9.37 11.07
N ASP A 178 8.97 -9.56 10.54
CA ASP A 178 8.33 -10.86 10.33
C ASP A 178 8.16 -11.19 8.84
N ILE A 179 8.85 -10.46 7.96
CA ILE A 179 8.81 -10.66 6.52
C ILE A 179 10.13 -11.25 6.06
N ASP A 180 10.06 -12.44 5.45
CA ASP A 180 11.24 -13.10 4.88
C ASP A 180 11.81 -12.26 3.73
N SER A 181 13.14 -12.16 3.69
CA SER A 181 13.88 -11.44 2.64
C SER A 181 13.63 -11.97 1.23
N THR A 182 13.17 -13.21 1.08
CA THR A 182 12.75 -13.76 -0.21
C THR A 182 11.52 -13.05 -0.80
N HIS A 183 10.75 -12.35 0.03
CA HIS A 183 9.56 -11.62 -0.41
C HIS A 183 9.84 -10.17 -0.82
N TYR A 184 10.97 -9.59 -0.41
CA TYR A 184 11.31 -8.20 -0.76
C TYR A 184 12.79 -8.02 -1.15
N GLY A 185 13.64 -9.00 -0.91
CA GLY A 185 15.11 -8.88 -1.00
C GLY A 185 15.68 -8.86 -2.42
N ASP A 186 14.88 -9.15 -3.43
CA ASP A 186 15.25 -9.05 -4.83
C ASP A 186 14.49 -7.90 -5.51
N THR A 187 15.22 -7.02 -6.18
CA THR A 187 14.63 -5.92 -6.96
C THR A 187 13.74 -6.41 -8.10
N LEU A 188 13.87 -7.67 -8.48
CA LEU A 188 13.05 -8.32 -9.51
C LEU A 188 11.85 -9.06 -8.91
N HIS A 189 11.77 -9.22 -7.58
CA HIS A 189 10.66 -9.92 -6.96
C HIS A 189 9.41 -9.05 -6.98
N LEU A 190 8.39 -9.54 -7.67
CA LEU A 190 7.11 -8.84 -7.77
C LEU A 190 6.36 -8.95 -6.45
N ALA A 191 5.71 -7.88 -6.03
CA ALA A 191 4.83 -7.91 -4.89
C ALA A 191 3.58 -8.72 -5.23
N SER A 192 3.18 -9.63 -4.35
CA SER A 192 1.89 -10.30 -4.37
C SER A 192 0.86 -9.56 -3.52
N ARG A 193 -0.40 -9.89 -3.73
CA ARG A 193 -1.52 -9.35 -2.92
C ARG A 193 -1.52 -9.89 -1.52
#